data_2c630a3c57fe1f4a0e9bb858a52c9f00
#
_entry.id   2c630a3c57fe1f4a0e9bb858a52c9f00
#
_cell.length_a   1.000
_cell.length_b   1.000
_cell.length_c   1.000
_cell.angle_alpha   90.00
_cell.angle_beta   90.00
_cell.angle_gamma   90.00
#
_symmetry.space_group_name_H-M   'P 1'
#
loop_
_entity.id
_entity.type
_entity.pdbx_description
1 polymer ?
#
loop_
_entity_poly.entity_id
_entity_poly.type
_entity_poly.pdbx_seq_one_letter_code
_entity_poly.pdbx_strand_id
1 'polypeptide(L)'
;MTKRDALWVVTTYFNPAGYRSRRENYRRFRTALGDLPCLTVECALADQPFELPPSPDVLPLRAHDALWHKERLINLAISKLPRSCHFVAWIDADVLFQRLDWPARAQTLLDRHLAVQLFSDVVQLPSPQRPDDLPIRTRGFVATITEKPDALSVGRFDAHGHTGYAWATHRSVLEAAGLYDACIVGSADHVMAHAFVGHPTATCVTRLLGDHSPHLRHFERWSARLQSVAESLGVSGLGFVSGELSHLFHGAISDRRYFERNQRLRQLGFDPTRDLIEVPDEPHRLRDDAGPIACFLRDYFAQRNEDAVTDEKSSV
;
A
#
# COMPACT_ATOMS: atom_id res chain seq x y z
N MET A 1 17.44 -23.78 9.87
CA MET A 1 16.78 -22.61 9.27
C MET A 1 16.95 -21.46 10.23
N THR A 2 17.58 -20.39 9.79
CA THR A 2 17.73 -19.20 10.64
C THR A 2 16.39 -18.48 10.70
N LYS A 3 16.03 -17.85 11.84
CA LYS A 3 14.82 -17.00 11.96
C LYS A 3 14.71 -15.91 10.89
N ARG A 4 15.81 -15.59 10.19
CA ARG A 4 15.86 -14.61 9.09
C ARG A 4 15.07 -15.03 7.85
N ASP A 5 15.01 -16.34 7.55
CA ASP A 5 14.38 -16.83 6.32
C ASP A 5 12.83 -16.92 6.42
N ALA A 6 12.29 -16.69 7.60
CA ALA A 6 10.85 -16.82 7.85
C ALA A 6 10.05 -15.58 7.42
N LEU A 7 10.67 -14.39 7.31
CA LEU A 7 10.03 -13.15 6.88
C LEU A 7 10.61 -12.70 5.53
N TRP A 8 9.73 -12.49 4.57
CA TRP A 8 10.06 -11.92 3.25
C TRP A 8 9.44 -10.56 3.07
N VAL A 9 10.18 -9.67 2.46
CA VAL A 9 9.67 -8.39 1.98
C VAL A 9 9.08 -8.60 0.57
N VAL A 10 7.91 -8.05 0.33
CA VAL A 10 7.34 -7.89 -1.01
C VAL A 10 7.16 -6.40 -1.25
N THR A 11 7.72 -5.91 -2.32
CA THR A 11 7.53 -4.52 -2.76
C THR A 11 7.10 -4.48 -4.22
N THR A 12 6.52 -3.37 -4.64
CA THR A 12 6.07 -3.18 -6.02
C THR A 12 6.79 -2.00 -6.65
N TYR A 13 7.12 -2.15 -7.92
CA TYR A 13 7.67 -1.10 -8.75
C TYR A 13 6.76 -0.89 -9.96
N PHE A 14 6.03 0.22 -9.99
CA PHE A 14 5.14 0.60 -11.07
C PHE A 14 5.35 2.07 -11.42
N ASN A 15 5.90 2.34 -12.60
CA ASN A 15 6.33 3.68 -13.03
C ASN A 15 5.77 4.06 -14.42
N PRO A 16 4.43 4.08 -14.59
CA PRO A 16 3.80 4.27 -15.90
C PRO A 16 4.09 5.63 -16.55
N ALA A 17 4.47 6.64 -15.76
CA ALA A 17 4.83 7.97 -16.25
C ALA A 17 6.35 8.20 -16.38
N GLY A 18 7.19 7.20 -16.03
CA GLY A 18 8.64 7.26 -16.21
C GLY A 18 9.36 8.20 -15.24
N TYR A 19 8.81 8.46 -14.05
CA TYR A 19 9.40 9.36 -13.07
C TYR A 19 10.78 8.90 -12.59
N ARG A 20 11.74 9.83 -12.58
CA ARG A 20 13.10 9.59 -12.11
C ARG A 20 13.13 9.37 -10.60
N SER A 21 12.33 10.12 -9.84
CA SER A 21 12.23 10.01 -8.38
C SER A 21 11.85 8.59 -7.95
N ARG A 22 10.93 7.91 -8.63
CA ARG A 22 10.56 6.52 -8.32
C ARG A 22 11.72 5.56 -8.49
N ARG A 23 12.50 5.71 -9.56
CA ARG A 23 13.67 4.87 -9.84
C ARG A 23 14.75 5.06 -8.79
N GLU A 24 15.00 6.31 -8.42
CA GLU A 24 16.00 6.66 -7.40
C GLU A 24 15.56 6.17 -6.01
N ASN A 25 14.31 6.41 -5.61
CA ASN A 25 13.78 5.97 -4.34
C ASN A 25 13.79 4.44 -4.20
N TYR A 26 13.42 3.71 -5.27
CA TYR A 26 13.52 2.25 -5.28
C TYR A 26 14.97 1.77 -5.06
N ARG A 27 15.96 2.38 -5.71
CA ARG A 27 17.38 2.02 -5.53
C ARG A 27 17.81 2.23 -4.08
N ARG A 28 17.47 3.39 -3.50
CA ARG A 28 17.78 3.71 -2.10
C ARG A 28 17.11 2.73 -1.14
N PHE A 29 15.84 2.42 -1.36
CA PHE A 29 15.10 1.43 -0.59
C PHE A 29 15.76 0.05 -0.66
N ARG A 30 16.06 -0.46 -1.85
CA ARG A 30 16.72 -1.77 -2.01
C ARG A 30 18.09 -1.83 -1.35
N THR A 31 18.89 -0.79 -1.49
CA THR A 31 20.20 -0.69 -0.80
C THR A 31 20.04 -0.72 0.72
N ALA A 32 19.05 0.00 1.26
CA ALA A 32 18.83 0.07 2.70
C ALA A 32 18.28 -1.25 3.30
N LEU A 33 17.61 -2.08 2.53
CA LEU A 33 17.16 -3.41 2.97
C LEU A 33 18.33 -4.38 3.18
N GLY A 34 19.47 -4.17 2.50
CA GLY A 34 20.63 -5.04 2.58
C GLY A 34 20.29 -6.48 2.18
N ASP A 35 20.67 -7.45 3.02
CA ASP A 35 20.51 -8.88 2.79
C ASP A 35 19.15 -9.46 3.18
N LEU A 36 18.16 -8.61 3.50
CA LEU A 36 16.80 -9.08 3.77
C LEU A 36 16.20 -9.71 2.51
N PRO A 37 15.60 -10.92 2.62
CA PRO A 37 14.91 -11.52 1.50
C PRO A 37 13.78 -10.59 1.00
N CYS A 38 13.83 -10.25 -0.28
CA CYS A 38 12.88 -9.30 -0.87
C CYS A 38 12.54 -9.71 -2.30
N LEU A 39 11.25 -9.87 -2.58
CA LEU A 39 10.73 -10.01 -3.93
C LEU A 39 10.14 -8.68 -4.38
N THR A 40 10.66 -8.13 -5.46
CA THR A 40 10.11 -6.95 -6.12
C THR A 40 9.20 -7.39 -7.26
N VAL A 41 7.98 -6.91 -7.29
CA VAL A 41 7.11 -7.07 -8.47
C VAL A 41 7.22 -5.81 -9.31
N GLU A 42 7.88 -5.92 -10.44
CA GLU A 42 7.91 -4.84 -11.43
C GLU A 42 6.72 -4.99 -12.36
N CYS A 43 5.93 -3.91 -12.50
CA CYS A 43 4.82 -3.87 -13.43
C CYS A 43 5.06 -2.83 -14.52
N ALA A 44 5.23 -3.25 -15.76
CA ALA A 44 5.30 -2.37 -16.91
C ALA A 44 3.90 -2.18 -17.54
N LEU A 45 3.60 -0.98 -18.02
CA LEU A 45 2.32 -0.66 -18.66
C LEU A 45 2.39 -0.89 -20.17
N ALA A 46 1.46 -1.63 -20.73
CA ALA A 46 1.37 -1.92 -22.18
C ALA A 46 2.74 -2.35 -22.74
N ASP A 47 3.26 -1.68 -23.77
CA ASP A 47 4.53 -2.01 -24.42
C ASP A 47 5.76 -1.33 -23.80
N GLN A 48 5.59 -0.65 -22.65
CA GLN A 48 6.73 -0.02 -21.98
C GLN A 48 7.79 -1.05 -21.59
N PRO A 49 9.09 -0.71 -21.68
CA PRO A 49 10.16 -1.59 -21.24
C PRO A 49 10.14 -1.76 -19.72
N PHE A 50 10.63 -2.88 -19.23
CA PHE A 50 10.98 -3.03 -17.83
C PHE A 50 12.19 -2.17 -17.50
N GLU A 51 12.16 -1.49 -16.35
CA GLU A 51 13.22 -0.55 -15.92
C GLU A 51 14.25 -1.22 -14.99
N LEU A 52 13.84 -2.31 -14.33
CA LEU A 52 14.72 -3.02 -13.40
C LEU A 52 15.53 -4.10 -14.15
N PRO A 53 16.80 -4.31 -13.78
CA PRO A 53 17.58 -5.38 -14.38
C PRO A 53 16.97 -6.74 -14.02
N PRO A 54 16.96 -7.71 -14.94
CA PRO A 54 16.52 -9.07 -14.66
C PRO A 54 17.27 -9.67 -13.46
N SER A 55 16.52 -10.21 -12.50
CA SER A 55 17.06 -10.81 -11.27
C SER A 55 16.09 -11.87 -10.76
N PRO A 56 16.54 -12.92 -10.07
CA PRO A 56 15.65 -13.85 -9.37
C PRO A 56 14.74 -13.18 -8.34
N ASP A 57 15.14 -12.01 -7.84
CA ASP A 57 14.39 -11.21 -6.85
C ASP A 57 13.42 -10.21 -7.50
N VAL A 58 13.28 -10.23 -8.83
CA VAL A 58 12.36 -9.37 -9.59
C VAL A 58 11.39 -10.22 -10.39
N LEU A 59 10.10 -10.09 -10.10
CA LEU A 59 9.01 -10.69 -10.83
C LEU A 59 8.46 -9.66 -11.84
N PRO A 60 8.76 -9.80 -13.14
CA PRO A 60 8.24 -8.89 -14.16
C PRO A 60 6.80 -9.26 -14.51
N LEU A 61 5.88 -8.32 -14.41
CA LEU A 61 4.49 -8.44 -14.85
C LEU A 61 4.13 -7.29 -15.78
N ARG A 62 3.12 -7.49 -16.61
CA ARG A 62 2.67 -6.48 -17.56
C ARG A 62 1.20 -6.16 -17.35
N ALA A 63 0.89 -4.88 -17.10
CA ALA A 63 -0.48 -4.39 -17.01
C ALA A 63 -0.96 -3.89 -18.37
N HIS A 64 -2.23 -4.14 -18.66
CA HIS A 64 -2.92 -3.58 -19.82
C HIS A 64 -3.38 -2.14 -19.54
N ASP A 65 -3.90 -1.91 -18.33
CA ASP A 65 -4.51 -0.65 -17.92
C ASP A 65 -3.69 0.05 -16.84
N ALA A 66 -3.72 1.39 -16.85
CA ALA A 66 -3.06 2.23 -15.84
C ALA A 66 -3.90 2.29 -14.55
N LEU A 67 -3.93 1.21 -13.77
CA LEU A 67 -4.58 1.13 -12.47
C LEU A 67 -3.57 1.28 -11.33
N TRP A 68 -4.03 1.55 -10.12
CA TRP A 68 -3.23 1.37 -8.93
C TRP A 68 -3.17 -0.13 -8.60
N HIS A 69 -2.09 -0.79 -9.03
CA HIS A 69 -1.96 -2.24 -8.96
C HIS A 69 -1.29 -2.77 -7.69
N LYS A 70 -0.83 -1.92 -6.77
CA LYS A 70 0.03 -2.31 -5.65
C LYS A 70 -0.44 -3.59 -4.95
N GLU A 71 -1.64 -3.62 -4.45
CA GLU A 71 -2.16 -4.74 -3.67
C GLU A 71 -2.33 -6.00 -4.52
N ARG A 72 -2.78 -5.85 -5.77
CA ARG A 72 -2.87 -6.97 -6.73
C ARG A 72 -1.51 -7.58 -7.02
N LEU A 73 -0.50 -6.76 -7.25
CA LEU A 73 0.87 -7.22 -7.51
C LEU A 73 1.45 -7.97 -6.29
N ILE A 74 1.17 -7.48 -5.07
CA ILE A 74 1.56 -8.17 -3.84
C ILE A 74 0.85 -9.53 -3.75
N ASN A 75 -0.46 -9.60 -4.00
CA ASN A 75 -1.22 -10.85 -4.00
C ASN A 75 -0.64 -11.87 -4.99
N LEU A 76 -0.26 -11.44 -6.18
CA LEU A 76 0.37 -12.29 -7.20
C LEU A 76 1.75 -12.80 -6.76
N ALA A 77 2.50 -12.02 -6.00
CA ALA A 77 3.82 -12.40 -5.50
C ALA A 77 3.77 -13.52 -4.45
N ILE A 78 2.68 -13.65 -3.69
CA ILE A 78 2.60 -14.59 -2.55
C ILE A 78 2.86 -16.02 -2.98
N SER A 79 2.33 -16.43 -4.13
CA SER A 79 2.52 -17.79 -4.69
C SER A 79 3.96 -18.07 -5.13
N LYS A 80 4.77 -17.02 -5.37
CA LYS A 80 6.16 -17.11 -5.82
C LYS A 80 7.17 -17.15 -4.67
N LEU A 81 6.73 -16.88 -3.43
CA LEU A 81 7.60 -16.92 -2.26
C LEU A 81 7.96 -18.36 -1.88
N PRO A 82 9.17 -18.61 -1.35
CA PRO A 82 9.60 -19.94 -0.97
C PRO A 82 8.74 -20.50 0.17
N ARG A 83 8.69 -21.82 0.27
CA ARG A 83 7.91 -22.50 1.33
C ARG A 83 8.39 -22.17 2.76
N SER A 84 9.63 -21.72 2.91
CA SER A 84 10.20 -21.26 4.19
C SER A 84 9.67 -19.91 4.65
N CYS A 85 9.01 -19.16 3.78
CA CYS A 85 8.38 -17.89 4.12
C CYS A 85 7.09 -18.13 4.93
N HIS A 86 7.08 -17.66 6.17
CA HIS A 86 5.93 -17.73 7.08
C HIS A 86 5.26 -16.37 7.27
N PHE A 87 6.03 -15.29 7.17
CA PHE A 87 5.58 -13.91 7.32
C PHE A 87 5.92 -13.09 6.08
N VAL A 88 5.02 -12.24 5.69
CA VAL A 88 5.20 -11.34 4.55
C VAL A 88 5.07 -9.90 5.02
N ALA A 89 6.09 -9.10 4.72
CA ALA A 89 6.07 -7.66 4.90
C ALA A 89 5.86 -7.00 3.52
N TRP A 90 4.76 -6.26 3.35
CA TRP A 90 4.60 -5.42 2.14
C TRP A 90 4.98 -3.99 2.47
N ILE A 91 5.89 -3.47 1.68
CA ILE A 91 6.58 -2.21 1.97
C ILE A 91 6.65 -1.36 0.70
N ASP A 92 6.31 -0.08 0.82
CA ASP A 92 6.43 0.89 -0.27
C ASP A 92 7.92 1.10 -0.61
N ALA A 93 8.22 1.22 -1.90
CA ALA A 93 9.60 1.27 -2.41
C ALA A 93 10.28 2.65 -2.25
N ASP A 94 9.77 3.49 -1.38
CA ASP A 94 10.22 4.85 -1.10
C ASP A 94 10.38 5.14 0.41
N VAL A 95 10.61 4.09 1.21
CA VAL A 95 10.78 4.22 2.65
C VAL A 95 12.11 3.67 3.15
N LEU A 96 12.62 4.25 4.23
CA LEU A 96 13.84 3.83 4.91
C LEU A 96 13.58 3.65 6.40
N PHE A 97 13.90 2.47 6.93
CA PHE A 97 13.78 2.19 8.36
C PHE A 97 14.98 2.73 9.13
N GLN A 98 14.74 3.44 10.21
CA GLN A 98 15.80 3.87 11.12
C GLN A 98 16.27 2.72 12.03
N ARG A 99 15.38 1.75 12.26
CA ARG A 99 15.66 0.57 13.08
C ARG A 99 16.00 -0.63 12.21
N LEU A 100 17.20 -1.17 12.35
CA LEU A 100 17.62 -2.37 11.61
C LEU A 100 17.07 -3.68 12.17
N ASP A 101 16.62 -3.70 13.43
CA ASP A 101 16.04 -4.89 14.10
C ASP A 101 14.52 -5.04 13.89
N TRP A 102 13.91 -4.18 13.04
CA TRP A 102 12.47 -4.22 12.77
C TRP A 102 11.96 -5.61 12.30
N PRO A 103 12.71 -6.41 11.49
CA PRO A 103 12.19 -7.72 11.05
C PRO A 103 12.02 -8.71 12.20
N ALA A 104 12.97 -8.75 13.14
CA ALA A 104 12.88 -9.63 14.30
C ALA A 104 11.74 -9.20 15.25
N ARG A 105 11.54 -7.90 15.42
CA ARG A 105 10.43 -7.35 16.23
C ARG A 105 9.07 -7.64 15.59
N ALA A 106 8.97 -7.47 14.27
CA ALA A 106 7.75 -7.78 13.53
C ALA A 106 7.36 -9.25 13.70
N GLN A 107 8.31 -10.18 13.55
CA GLN A 107 8.06 -11.61 13.76
C GLN A 107 7.56 -11.91 15.17
N THR A 108 8.19 -11.32 16.20
CA THR A 108 7.75 -11.51 17.60
C THR A 108 6.32 -10.97 17.83
N LEU A 109 5.97 -9.86 17.19
CA LEU A 109 4.63 -9.29 17.32
C LEU A 109 3.59 -10.13 16.56
N LEU A 110 3.95 -10.69 15.42
CA LEU A 110 3.09 -11.56 14.62
C LEU A 110 2.75 -12.90 15.32
N ASP A 111 3.51 -13.32 16.34
CA ASP A 111 3.12 -14.47 17.17
C ASP A 111 1.73 -14.30 17.83
N ARG A 112 1.20 -13.06 17.91
CA ARG A 112 -0.05 -12.73 18.60
C ARG A 112 -1.00 -11.84 17.79
N HIS A 113 -0.48 -11.11 16.82
CA HIS A 113 -1.26 -10.12 16.07
C HIS A 113 -1.57 -10.59 14.66
N LEU A 114 -2.76 -10.24 14.17
CA LEU A 114 -3.17 -10.45 12.78
C LEU A 114 -2.24 -9.74 11.80
N ALA A 115 -1.94 -8.48 12.09
CA ALA A 115 -1.03 -7.68 11.29
C ALA A 115 -0.22 -6.72 12.16
N VAL A 116 0.93 -6.30 11.65
CA VAL A 116 1.86 -5.40 12.33
C VAL A 116 2.22 -4.25 11.41
N GLN A 117 2.00 -3.02 11.88
CA GLN A 117 2.54 -1.83 11.23
C GLN A 117 4.03 -1.70 11.60
N LEU A 118 4.91 -1.60 10.61
CA LEU A 118 6.36 -1.75 10.82
C LEU A 118 7.05 -0.49 11.37
N PHE A 119 6.28 0.47 11.85
CA PHE A 119 6.77 1.73 12.43
C PHE A 119 5.77 2.30 13.45
N SER A 120 6.21 3.21 14.31
CA SER A 120 5.35 4.05 15.17
C SER A 120 5.23 5.47 14.65
N ASP A 121 6.24 5.97 13.95
CA ASP A 121 6.31 7.34 13.46
C ASP A 121 6.88 7.39 12.04
N VAL A 122 6.39 8.35 11.26
CA VAL A 122 6.86 8.62 9.89
C VAL A 122 7.43 10.02 9.82
N VAL A 123 8.56 10.13 9.16
CA VAL A 123 9.20 11.40 8.79
C VAL A 123 9.17 11.52 7.27
N GLN A 124 8.33 12.40 6.76
CA GLN A 124 8.33 12.75 5.34
C GLN A 124 9.49 13.69 5.07
N LEU A 125 10.46 13.22 4.30
CA LEU A 125 11.64 13.99 3.95
C LEU A 125 11.28 15.09 2.94
N PRO A 126 11.91 16.26 3.04
CA PRO A 126 11.73 17.34 2.07
C PRO A 126 12.25 16.94 0.69
N SER A 127 11.87 17.73 -0.32
CA SER A 127 12.44 17.62 -1.66
C SER A 127 13.97 17.76 -1.62
N PRO A 128 14.72 16.94 -2.37
CA PRO A 128 16.17 17.13 -2.51
C PRO A 128 16.56 18.51 -3.03
N GLN A 129 15.67 19.20 -3.74
CA GLN A 129 15.86 20.57 -4.22
C GLN A 129 15.58 21.64 -3.14
N ARG A 130 14.98 21.24 -2.00
CA ARG A 130 14.69 22.09 -0.84
C ARG A 130 15.10 21.37 0.44
N PRO A 131 16.39 21.09 0.63
CA PRO A 131 16.86 20.29 1.76
C PRO A 131 16.66 20.99 3.12
N ASP A 132 16.49 22.31 3.11
CA ASP A 132 16.29 23.13 4.31
C ASP A 132 14.83 23.19 4.78
N ASP A 133 13.88 22.65 3.99
CA ASP A 133 12.49 22.53 4.43
C ASP A 133 12.38 21.56 5.60
N LEU A 134 11.53 21.89 6.57
CA LEU A 134 11.35 21.03 7.74
C LEU A 134 10.62 19.74 7.36
N PRO A 135 11.10 18.57 7.80
CA PRO A 135 10.41 17.32 7.58
C PRO A 135 9.07 17.28 8.34
N ILE A 136 8.05 16.70 7.71
CA ILE A 136 6.75 16.53 8.33
C ILE A 136 6.75 15.21 9.10
N ARG A 137 6.38 15.27 10.40
CA ARG A 137 6.25 14.07 11.24
C ARG A 137 4.79 13.70 11.44
N THR A 138 4.47 12.43 11.29
CA THR A 138 3.14 11.88 11.47
C THR A 138 3.21 10.57 12.26
N ARG A 139 2.31 10.39 13.22
CA ARG A 139 2.19 9.15 13.98
C ARG A 139 1.61 8.05 13.10
N GLY A 140 2.06 6.80 13.27
CA GLY A 140 1.47 5.63 12.64
C GLY A 140 0.07 5.32 13.18
N PHE A 141 -0.76 4.70 12.36
CA PHE A 141 -2.15 4.35 12.69
C PHE A 141 -2.24 3.49 13.95
N VAL A 142 -1.51 2.35 14.00
CA VAL A 142 -1.60 1.42 15.12
C VAL A 142 -1.07 2.05 16.40
N ALA A 143 0.01 2.82 16.34
CA ALA A 143 0.52 3.54 17.49
C ALA A 143 -0.50 4.58 18.00
N THR A 144 -1.18 5.29 17.08
CA THR A 144 -2.20 6.29 17.43
C THR A 144 -3.41 5.65 18.12
N ILE A 145 -3.99 4.58 17.54
CA ILE A 145 -5.18 3.96 18.12
C ILE A 145 -4.89 3.17 19.40
N THR A 146 -3.66 2.73 19.61
CA THR A 146 -3.24 2.12 20.87
C THR A 146 -3.20 3.15 22.00
N GLU A 147 -2.74 4.35 21.73
CA GLU A 147 -2.68 5.47 22.70
C GLU A 147 -4.02 6.17 22.86
N LYS A 148 -4.79 6.27 21.78
CA LYS A 148 -6.07 7.01 21.69
C LYS A 148 -7.11 6.19 20.93
N PRO A 149 -7.75 5.19 21.57
CA PRO A 149 -8.73 4.32 20.89
C PRO A 149 -9.88 5.09 20.25
N ASP A 150 -10.31 6.19 20.85
CA ASP A 150 -11.39 7.04 20.31
C ASP A 150 -11.07 7.68 18.95
N ALA A 151 -9.78 7.69 18.54
CA ALA A 151 -9.38 8.20 17.24
C ALA A 151 -10.07 7.44 16.08
N LEU A 152 -10.43 6.16 16.25
CA LEU A 152 -11.17 5.38 15.27
C LEU A 152 -12.57 5.93 14.99
N SER A 153 -13.25 6.49 16.01
CA SER A 153 -14.61 6.99 15.90
C SER A 153 -14.73 8.40 15.35
N VAL A 154 -13.63 9.15 15.30
CA VAL A 154 -13.64 10.56 14.83
C VAL A 154 -13.99 10.69 13.35
N GLY A 155 -13.74 9.65 12.54
CA GLY A 155 -14.09 9.63 11.11
C GLY A 155 -13.34 10.65 10.24
N ARG A 156 -12.17 11.10 10.70
CA ARG A 156 -11.27 12.02 10.01
C ARG A 156 -9.95 11.33 9.72
N PHE A 157 -9.43 11.50 8.51
CA PHE A 157 -8.18 10.86 8.06
C PHE A 157 -6.94 11.33 8.85
N ASP A 158 -6.94 12.56 9.37
CA ASP A 158 -5.85 13.13 10.14
C ASP A 158 -5.86 12.76 11.63
N ALA A 159 -6.98 12.18 12.11
CA ALA A 159 -7.15 11.89 13.54
C ALA A 159 -6.51 10.57 13.99
N HIS A 160 -6.45 9.56 13.11
CA HIS A 160 -6.04 8.20 13.48
C HIS A 160 -4.61 7.84 13.03
N GLY A 161 -3.82 8.80 12.57
CA GLY A 161 -2.45 8.55 12.13
C GLY A 161 -2.35 7.91 10.73
N HIS A 162 -1.12 7.68 10.28
CA HIS A 162 -0.82 7.25 8.91
C HIS A 162 -1.01 5.74 8.74
N THR A 163 -1.78 5.34 7.74
CA THR A 163 -2.15 3.94 7.47
C THR A 163 -1.29 3.24 6.42
N GLY A 164 -0.49 3.95 5.66
CA GLY A 164 0.31 3.40 4.54
C GLY A 164 1.70 2.92 4.92
N TYR A 165 2.54 2.77 3.92
CA TYR A 165 3.98 2.53 3.89
C TYR A 165 4.43 1.09 4.12
N ALA A 166 4.21 0.53 5.33
CA ALA A 166 4.88 -0.73 5.68
C ALA A 166 4.08 -1.53 6.70
N TRP A 167 3.73 -2.74 6.33
CA TRP A 167 2.96 -3.67 7.14
C TRP A 167 3.51 -5.09 6.99
N ALA A 168 3.20 -5.96 7.94
CA ALA A 168 3.46 -7.38 7.85
C ALA A 168 2.29 -8.20 8.41
N THR A 169 2.12 -9.41 7.88
CA THR A 169 1.15 -10.41 8.36
C THR A 169 1.66 -11.83 8.11
N HIS A 170 0.90 -12.81 8.55
CA HIS A 170 1.14 -14.22 8.24
C HIS A 170 0.90 -14.49 6.75
N ARG A 171 1.79 -15.28 6.15
CA ARG A 171 1.59 -15.72 4.75
C ARG A 171 0.24 -16.41 4.56
N SER A 172 -0.17 -17.25 5.49
CA SER A 172 -1.45 -17.95 5.44
C SER A 172 -2.66 -17.02 5.39
N VAL A 173 -2.60 -15.83 6.01
CA VAL A 173 -3.64 -14.80 5.89
C VAL A 173 -3.71 -14.29 4.44
N LEU A 174 -2.56 -14.02 3.83
CA LEU A 174 -2.52 -13.52 2.44
C LEU A 174 -2.91 -14.60 1.43
N GLU A 175 -2.58 -15.87 1.67
CA GLU A 175 -3.01 -16.98 0.82
C GLU A 175 -4.54 -17.18 0.87
N ALA A 176 -5.16 -16.98 2.03
CA ALA A 176 -6.58 -17.22 2.22
C ALA A 176 -7.47 -15.99 1.91
N ALA A 177 -7.04 -14.80 2.28
CA ALA A 177 -7.84 -13.57 2.13
C ALA A 177 -7.29 -12.61 1.06
N GLY A 178 -5.97 -12.60 0.83
CA GLY A 178 -5.28 -11.58 0.03
C GLY A 178 -5.30 -10.20 0.69
N LEU A 179 -4.60 -9.24 0.11
CA LEU A 179 -4.82 -7.81 0.35
C LEU A 179 -6.04 -7.36 -0.46
N TYR A 180 -6.73 -6.31 0.00
CA TYR A 180 -7.83 -5.72 -0.77
C TYR A 180 -7.31 -4.96 -1.98
N ASP A 181 -7.49 -5.49 -3.17
CA ASP A 181 -6.86 -5.05 -4.40
C ASP A 181 -7.77 -4.30 -5.40
N ALA A 182 -9.01 -3.97 -4.97
CA ALA A 182 -9.96 -3.25 -5.81
C ALA A 182 -9.92 -1.71 -5.65
N CYS A 183 -8.96 -1.17 -4.87
CA CYS A 183 -8.76 0.28 -4.75
C CYS A 183 -7.89 0.82 -5.91
N ILE A 184 -8.43 0.81 -7.12
CA ILE A 184 -7.72 1.11 -8.38
C ILE A 184 -7.18 2.55 -8.54
N VAL A 185 -7.44 3.41 -7.58
CA VAL A 185 -6.85 4.77 -7.47
C VAL A 185 -5.93 4.90 -6.24
N GLY A 186 -5.66 3.79 -5.53
CA GLY A 186 -4.96 3.76 -4.24
C GLY A 186 -5.90 3.93 -3.05
N SER A 187 -5.33 4.15 -1.86
CA SER A 187 -6.03 4.22 -0.57
C SER A 187 -6.44 2.86 0.03
N ALA A 188 -5.99 1.74 -0.53
CA ALA A 188 -6.25 0.41 0.04
C ALA A 188 -5.67 0.28 1.45
N ASP A 189 -4.49 0.82 1.70
CA ASP A 189 -3.87 0.83 3.04
C ASP A 189 -4.83 1.39 4.10
N HIS A 190 -5.57 2.48 3.76
CA HIS A 190 -6.51 3.10 4.69
C HIS A 190 -7.68 2.17 5.00
N VAL A 191 -8.34 1.63 3.99
CA VAL A 191 -9.51 0.78 4.22
C VAL A 191 -9.11 -0.54 4.88
N MET A 192 -7.97 -1.15 4.51
CA MET A 192 -7.46 -2.36 5.13
C MET A 192 -7.09 -2.16 6.60
N ALA A 193 -6.47 -1.03 6.97
CA ALA A 193 -6.15 -0.73 8.37
C ALA A 193 -7.41 -0.74 9.25
N HIS A 194 -8.52 -0.19 8.76
CA HIS A 194 -9.81 -0.24 9.44
C HIS A 194 -10.42 -1.65 9.48
N ALA A 195 -10.29 -2.44 8.42
CA ALA A 195 -10.73 -3.82 8.42
C ALA A 195 -9.95 -4.68 9.42
N PHE A 196 -8.63 -4.50 9.53
CA PHE A 196 -7.78 -5.21 10.49
C PHE A 196 -8.20 -5.01 11.94
N VAL A 197 -8.75 -3.84 12.29
CA VAL A 197 -9.28 -3.55 13.64
C VAL A 197 -10.78 -3.83 13.78
N GLY A 198 -11.41 -4.45 12.78
CA GLY A 198 -12.84 -4.79 12.83
C GLY A 198 -13.80 -3.62 12.61
N HIS A 199 -13.34 -2.52 12.01
CA HIS A 199 -14.15 -1.32 11.71
C HIS A 199 -14.25 -1.02 10.20
N PRO A 200 -14.70 -1.97 9.36
CA PRO A 200 -14.72 -1.80 7.90
C PRO A 200 -15.69 -0.71 7.43
N THR A 201 -16.65 -0.31 8.27
CA THR A 201 -17.64 0.74 7.96
C THR A 201 -17.37 2.06 8.71
N ALA A 202 -16.14 2.27 9.19
CA ALA A 202 -15.78 3.55 9.78
C ALA A 202 -16.11 4.71 8.83
N THR A 203 -16.53 5.87 9.40
CA THR A 203 -17.02 7.01 8.59
C THR A 203 -16.02 7.46 7.53
N CYS A 204 -14.71 7.40 7.80
CA CYS A 204 -13.69 7.73 6.80
C CYS A 204 -13.64 6.70 5.66
N VAL A 205 -13.89 5.42 5.92
CA VAL A 205 -13.97 4.37 4.91
C VAL A 205 -15.22 4.56 4.03
N THR A 206 -16.39 4.77 4.63
CA THR A 206 -17.63 5.00 3.86
C THR A 206 -17.57 6.28 3.04
N ARG A 207 -16.94 7.34 3.55
CA ARG A 207 -16.66 8.55 2.77
C ARG A 207 -15.75 8.30 1.58
N LEU A 208 -14.78 7.38 1.71
CA LEU A 208 -13.83 7.06 0.66
C LEU A 208 -14.44 6.18 -0.42
N LEU A 209 -15.07 5.07 -0.04
CA LEU A 209 -15.64 4.10 -0.97
C LEU A 209 -17.03 4.47 -1.46
N GLY A 210 -17.75 5.32 -0.74
CA GLY A 210 -19.14 5.70 -0.99
C GLY A 210 -20.11 4.90 -0.13
N ASP A 211 -20.93 5.60 0.63
CA ASP A 211 -21.97 4.97 1.44
C ASP A 211 -22.95 4.19 0.53
N HIS A 212 -23.29 2.95 0.92
CA HIS A 212 -24.12 2.03 0.15
C HIS A 212 -23.64 1.74 -1.29
N SER A 213 -22.40 2.05 -1.64
CA SER A 213 -21.85 1.80 -2.98
C SER A 213 -21.60 0.31 -3.24
N PRO A 214 -21.55 -0.13 -4.51
CA PRO A 214 -21.04 -1.45 -4.85
C PRO A 214 -19.61 -1.68 -4.35
N HIS A 215 -18.76 -0.65 -4.38
CA HIS A 215 -17.38 -0.71 -3.93
C HIS A 215 -17.30 -0.99 -2.42
N LEU A 216 -18.10 -0.30 -1.60
CA LEU A 216 -18.18 -0.56 -0.16
C LEU A 216 -18.64 -2.01 0.12
N ARG A 217 -19.70 -2.46 -0.53
CA ARG A 217 -20.20 -3.85 -0.37
C ARG A 217 -19.15 -4.89 -0.78
N HIS A 218 -18.36 -4.61 -1.82
CA HIS A 218 -17.27 -5.49 -2.23
C HIS A 218 -16.19 -5.54 -1.15
N PHE A 219 -15.81 -4.40 -0.58
CA PHE A 219 -14.86 -4.30 0.52
C PHE A 219 -15.35 -5.01 1.79
N GLU A 220 -16.62 -4.85 2.18
CA GLU A 220 -17.21 -5.51 3.34
C GLU A 220 -17.15 -7.04 3.21
N ARG A 221 -17.39 -7.60 2.02
CA ARG A 221 -17.25 -9.05 1.79
C ARG A 221 -15.81 -9.53 1.96
N TRP A 222 -14.85 -8.76 1.45
CA TRP A 222 -13.43 -9.04 1.66
C TRP A 222 -13.06 -8.97 3.15
N SER A 223 -13.50 -7.93 3.85
CA SER A 223 -13.27 -7.75 5.29
C SER A 223 -13.84 -8.90 6.12
N ALA A 224 -15.05 -9.35 5.81
CA ALA A 224 -15.66 -10.49 6.50
C ALA A 224 -14.85 -11.78 6.29
N ARG A 225 -14.35 -12.03 5.06
CA ARG A 225 -13.44 -13.15 4.78
C ARG A 225 -12.15 -13.04 5.58
N LEU A 226 -11.54 -11.85 5.64
CA LEU A 226 -10.34 -11.59 6.44
C LEU A 226 -10.55 -11.92 7.91
N GLN A 227 -11.66 -11.49 8.52
CA GLN A 227 -11.96 -11.77 9.92
C GLN A 227 -12.14 -13.28 10.17
N SER A 228 -12.86 -13.98 9.30
CA SER A 228 -13.02 -15.44 9.39
C SER A 228 -11.68 -16.18 9.30
N VAL A 229 -10.77 -15.72 8.44
CA VAL A 229 -9.40 -16.28 8.33
C VAL A 229 -8.62 -16.01 9.61
N ALA A 230 -8.66 -14.79 10.15
CA ALA A 230 -7.98 -14.44 11.39
C ALA A 230 -8.46 -15.30 12.58
N GLU A 231 -9.77 -15.48 12.70
CA GLU A 231 -10.37 -16.36 13.72
C GLU A 231 -9.89 -17.80 13.56
N SER A 232 -9.86 -18.34 12.35
CA SER A 232 -9.42 -19.71 12.07
C SER A 232 -7.95 -19.96 12.41
N LEU A 233 -7.12 -18.92 12.32
CA LEU A 233 -5.70 -18.97 12.66
C LEU A 233 -5.40 -18.59 14.12
N GLY A 234 -6.42 -18.17 14.88
CA GLY A 234 -6.28 -17.77 16.29
C GLY A 234 -5.46 -16.47 16.47
N VAL A 235 -5.40 -15.61 15.46
CA VAL A 235 -4.70 -14.31 15.51
C VAL A 235 -5.70 -13.16 15.49
N SER A 236 -5.42 -12.08 16.21
CA SER A 236 -6.33 -10.94 16.29
C SER A 236 -5.59 -9.65 16.56
N GLY A 237 -6.27 -8.53 16.28
CA GLY A 237 -5.75 -7.20 16.57
C GLY A 237 -4.49 -6.82 15.81
N LEU A 238 -3.97 -5.66 16.14
CA LEU A 238 -2.81 -5.07 15.49
C LEU A 238 -1.68 -4.82 16.47
N GLY A 239 -0.44 -5.02 16.00
CA GLY A 239 0.78 -4.59 16.67
C GLY A 239 1.50 -3.51 15.86
N PHE A 240 2.47 -2.85 16.46
CA PHE A 240 3.39 -1.98 15.74
C PHE A 240 4.83 -2.13 16.24
N VAL A 241 5.77 -1.92 15.34
CA VAL A 241 7.19 -1.82 15.69
C VAL A 241 7.48 -0.39 16.11
N SER A 242 7.92 -0.20 17.36
CA SER A 242 8.34 1.12 17.81
C SER A 242 9.60 1.55 17.06
N GLY A 243 9.54 2.66 16.38
CA GLY A 243 10.64 3.23 15.61
C GLY A 243 10.15 4.15 14.50
N GLU A 244 11.08 4.90 13.96
CA GLU A 244 10.84 5.89 12.92
C GLU A 244 11.09 5.28 11.53
N LEU A 245 10.26 5.68 10.58
CA LEU A 245 10.36 5.38 9.16
C LEU A 245 10.48 6.70 8.39
N SER A 246 11.54 6.85 7.58
CA SER A 246 11.69 8.00 6.68
C SER A 246 11.03 7.70 5.35
N HIS A 247 10.13 8.59 4.91
CA HIS A 247 9.52 8.53 3.59
C HIS A 247 10.23 9.49 2.63
N LEU A 248 10.73 8.94 1.54
CA LEU A 248 11.46 9.68 0.52
C LEU A 248 10.52 10.54 -0.33
N PHE A 249 10.97 11.73 -0.67
CA PHE A 249 10.18 12.64 -1.48
C PHE A 249 9.94 12.08 -2.90
N HIS A 250 8.71 12.18 -3.37
CA HIS A 250 8.28 11.89 -4.74
C HIS A 250 7.05 12.72 -5.12
N GLY A 251 7.24 14.02 -5.22
CA GLY A 251 6.20 14.98 -5.58
C GLY A 251 5.36 15.49 -4.39
N ALA A 252 4.62 16.55 -4.64
CA ALA A 252 3.78 17.18 -3.62
C ALA A 252 2.60 16.28 -3.20
N ILE A 253 2.21 16.40 -1.92
CA ILE A 253 1.04 15.69 -1.39
C ILE A 253 -0.25 16.15 -2.10
N SER A 254 -0.34 17.44 -2.46
CA SER A 254 -1.46 18.03 -3.22
C SER A 254 -1.71 17.30 -4.55
N ASP A 255 -0.65 16.92 -5.26
CA ASP A 255 -0.76 16.24 -6.57
C ASP A 255 -1.29 14.81 -6.46
N ARG A 256 -1.28 14.23 -5.25
CA ARG A 256 -1.84 12.90 -4.99
C ARG A 256 -3.38 12.90 -4.95
N ARG A 257 -4.02 14.03 -4.73
CA ARG A 257 -5.48 14.25 -4.79
C ARG A 257 -6.28 13.17 -4.07
N TYR A 258 -5.91 12.84 -2.82
CA TYR A 258 -6.44 11.68 -2.09
C TYR A 258 -7.97 11.63 -2.00
N PHE A 259 -8.64 12.77 -1.83
CA PHE A 259 -10.11 12.85 -1.77
C PHE A 259 -10.73 12.88 -3.16
N GLU A 260 -10.23 13.74 -4.03
CA GLU A 260 -10.79 14.02 -5.35
C GLU A 260 -10.76 12.78 -6.24
N ARG A 261 -9.66 12.01 -6.22
CA ARG A 261 -9.55 10.78 -7.03
C ARG A 261 -10.59 9.72 -6.65
N ASN A 262 -10.83 9.52 -5.34
CA ASN A 262 -11.85 8.59 -4.86
C ASN A 262 -13.26 9.13 -5.12
N GLN A 263 -13.49 10.44 -4.91
CA GLN A 263 -14.76 11.09 -5.25
C GLN A 263 -15.07 10.95 -6.74
N ARG A 264 -14.07 11.16 -7.61
CA ARG A 264 -14.26 11.02 -9.05
C ARG A 264 -14.60 9.59 -9.45
N LEU A 265 -13.90 8.61 -8.88
CA LEU A 265 -14.19 7.20 -9.12
C LEU A 265 -15.63 6.83 -8.73
N ARG A 266 -16.13 7.34 -7.59
CA ARG A 266 -17.53 7.16 -7.17
C ARG A 266 -18.52 7.81 -8.13
N GLN A 267 -18.24 9.04 -8.60
CA GLN A 267 -19.09 9.73 -9.58
C GLN A 267 -19.20 8.97 -10.90
N LEU A 268 -18.15 8.23 -11.27
CA LEU A 268 -18.15 7.34 -12.43
C LEU A 268 -18.90 6.02 -12.18
N GLY A 269 -19.41 5.81 -10.96
CA GLY A 269 -20.20 4.64 -10.61
C GLY A 269 -19.41 3.35 -10.59
N PHE A 270 -18.13 3.40 -10.19
CA PHE A 270 -17.27 2.22 -10.15
C PHE A 270 -17.83 1.10 -9.29
N ASP A 271 -17.88 -0.09 -9.87
CA ASP A 271 -18.27 -1.35 -9.24
C ASP A 271 -17.17 -2.39 -9.52
N PRO A 272 -16.38 -2.80 -8.49
CA PRO A 272 -15.32 -3.78 -8.71
C PRO A 272 -15.79 -5.07 -9.37
N THR A 273 -16.99 -5.54 -9.05
CA THR A 273 -17.55 -6.79 -9.61
C THR A 273 -17.90 -6.68 -11.09
N ARG A 274 -18.32 -5.47 -11.51
CA ARG A 274 -18.71 -5.20 -12.90
C ARG A 274 -17.53 -4.76 -13.74
N ASP A 275 -16.69 -3.84 -13.22
CA ASP A 275 -15.76 -3.06 -14.03
C ASP A 275 -14.35 -3.68 -14.08
N LEU A 276 -14.01 -4.57 -13.13
CA LEU A 276 -12.74 -5.27 -13.12
C LEU A 276 -12.85 -6.67 -13.71
N ILE A 277 -11.85 -7.04 -14.49
CA ILE A 277 -11.62 -8.42 -14.94
C ILE A 277 -10.43 -8.94 -14.13
N GLU A 278 -10.71 -9.95 -13.32
CA GLU A 278 -9.67 -10.70 -12.63
C GLU A 278 -9.15 -11.82 -13.55
N VAL A 279 -7.88 -11.69 -13.95
CA VAL A 279 -7.19 -12.72 -14.74
C VAL A 279 -6.22 -13.44 -13.79
N PRO A 280 -6.23 -14.78 -13.76
CA PRO A 280 -5.27 -15.54 -12.96
C PRO A 280 -3.82 -15.16 -13.32
N ASP A 281 -2.99 -14.99 -12.29
CA ASP A 281 -1.56 -14.64 -12.42
C ASP A 281 -1.24 -13.32 -13.17
N GLU A 282 -2.23 -12.45 -13.39
CA GLU A 282 -2.06 -11.16 -14.07
C GLU A 282 -2.58 -9.98 -13.22
N PRO A 283 -2.09 -8.75 -13.48
CA PRO A 283 -2.72 -7.52 -12.98
C PRO A 283 -4.17 -7.43 -13.43
N HIS A 284 -5.02 -6.74 -12.65
CA HIS A 284 -6.39 -6.46 -13.05
C HIS A 284 -6.47 -5.72 -14.38
N ARG A 285 -7.52 -5.99 -15.13
CA ARG A 285 -7.91 -5.25 -16.34
C ARG A 285 -9.26 -4.58 -16.12
N LEU A 286 -9.47 -3.46 -16.80
CA LEU A 286 -10.79 -2.89 -16.92
C LEU A 286 -11.58 -3.60 -18.02
N ARG A 287 -12.90 -3.66 -17.85
CA ARG A 287 -13.77 -4.03 -18.96
C ARG A 287 -13.73 -2.97 -20.06
N ASP A 288 -13.97 -3.38 -21.29
CA ASP A 288 -13.93 -2.50 -22.47
C ASP A 288 -14.95 -1.34 -22.38
N ASP A 289 -16.09 -1.56 -21.73
CA ASP A 289 -17.14 -0.57 -21.49
C ASP A 289 -16.86 0.39 -20.32
N ALA A 290 -15.78 0.17 -19.55
CA ALA A 290 -15.32 1.07 -18.49
C ALA A 290 -14.48 2.27 -19.00
N GLY A 291 -14.66 2.67 -20.27
CA GLY A 291 -13.89 3.72 -20.93
C GLY A 291 -13.73 5.05 -20.15
N PRO A 292 -14.80 5.60 -19.53
CA PRO A 292 -14.69 6.82 -18.70
C PRO A 292 -13.76 6.65 -17.50
N ILE A 293 -13.73 5.45 -16.87
CA ILE A 293 -12.83 5.13 -15.76
C ILE A 293 -11.39 5.04 -16.28
N ALA A 294 -11.16 4.37 -17.42
CA ALA A 294 -9.84 4.23 -18.03
C ALA A 294 -9.23 5.59 -18.42
N CYS A 295 -10.04 6.49 -19.00
CA CYS A 295 -9.60 7.86 -19.30
C CYS A 295 -9.20 8.61 -18.03
N PHE A 296 -10.05 8.59 -17.01
CA PHE A 296 -9.77 9.25 -15.74
C PHE A 296 -8.46 8.75 -15.10
N LEU A 297 -8.23 7.45 -15.12
CA LEU A 297 -7.02 6.86 -14.50
C LEU A 297 -5.74 7.25 -15.24
N ARG A 298 -5.75 7.23 -16.57
CA ARG A 298 -4.59 7.70 -17.37
C ARG A 298 -4.25 9.15 -17.04
N ASP A 299 -5.27 10.02 -17.00
CA ASP A 299 -5.08 11.44 -16.67
C ASP A 299 -4.56 11.61 -15.24
N TYR A 300 -5.07 10.84 -14.29
CA TYR A 300 -4.62 10.87 -12.91
C TYR A 300 -3.12 10.51 -12.78
N PHE A 301 -2.68 9.41 -13.41
CA PHE A 301 -1.27 9.01 -13.33
C PHE A 301 -0.34 10.03 -14.01
N ALA A 302 -0.74 10.62 -15.14
CA ALA A 302 0.03 11.64 -15.83
C ALA A 302 0.18 12.93 -15.02
N GLN A 303 -0.80 13.26 -14.15
CA GLN A 303 -0.85 14.51 -13.38
C GLN A 303 -0.19 14.40 -11.99
N ARG A 304 0.42 13.27 -11.62
CA ARG A 304 1.03 13.10 -10.31
C ARG A 304 2.31 13.91 -10.09
N ASN A 305 2.96 14.40 -11.15
CA ASN A 305 4.12 15.31 -11.11
C ASN A 305 5.20 14.91 -10.11
N GLU A 306 5.55 13.63 -10.01
CA GLU A 306 6.41 13.10 -8.93
C GLU A 306 7.86 13.59 -9.01
N ASP A 307 8.28 14.12 -10.17
CA ASP A 307 9.59 14.77 -10.38
C ASP A 307 9.53 16.30 -10.26
N ALA A 308 8.35 16.90 -10.04
CA ALA A 308 8.23 18.35 -9.98
C ALA A 308 8.85 18.91 -8.70
N VAL A 309 9.57 20.01 -8.87
CA VAL A 309 9.97 20.89 -7.77
C VAL A 309 8.76 21.76 -7.45
N THR A 310 8.08 21.52 -6.35
CA THR A 310 6.89 22.31 -6.00
C THR A 310 7.28 23.71 -5.59
N ASP A 311 6.80 24.70 -6.35
CA ASP A 311 6.71 26.11 -5.91
C ASP A 311 5.43 26.29 -5.06
N GLU A 312 5.33 25.62 -3.91
CA GLU A 312 4.30 25.94 -2.92
C GLU A 312 4.67 27.22 -2.14
N LYS A 313 4.65 28.34 -2.85
CA LYS A 313 4.41 29.66 -2.24
C LYS A 313 3.16 30.23 -2.91
N SER A 314 1.99 29.69 -2.62
CA SER A 314 0.70 30.36 -2.84
C SER A 314 -0.41 29.55 -2.20
N SER A 315 -0.71 29.85 -0.95
CA SER A 315 -2.05 30.07 -0.42
C SER A 315 -1.99 30.04 1.11
N VAL A 316 -1.90 31.25 1.64
CA VAL A 316 -2.34 31.58 3.01
C VAL A 316 -3.85 31.71 2.96
#